data_91aefc3d4211e8a9831495e897f9ffd2
#
_entry.id   91aefc3d4211e8a9831495e897f9ffd2
#
_cell.length_a   1.000
_cell.length_b   1.000
_cell.length_c   1.000
_cell.angle_alpha   90.00
_cell.angle_beta   90.00
_cell.angle_gamma   90.00
#
_symmetry.space_group_name_H-M   'P 1'
#
loop_
_entity.id
_entity.type
_entity.pdbx_description
1 polymer ?
#
loop_
_entity_poly.entity_id
_entity_poly.type
_entity_poly.pdbx_seq_one_letter_code
_entity_poly.pdbx_strand_id
1 'polypeptide(L)'
;MAVVVVTDSSAGLPTATVDELGIAVVPLHVLVGDRAIREGVEPVEIDYTSDTVTTSAASPGEMREIYEQALRRSGGDGVVAVHVSRQLSGTWESGRQAVRDMDAGRQVRLVDSLGAGLATGLPALAAARRAARGGTLDEVYDAAVTAATRARTFILVNRTEQLRRGGRLSTAASFFGSELVTRPLLQLVEGKLELREKARTRSKAYARLVAAAVEAAGADGAAVAVQHLGAAEAAEIVAGQLRERLPELKELVVAEFGPVLAVHLGVGALGVLVIPGGCD
;
A
#
# COMPACT_ATOMS: atom_id res chain seq x y z
N MET A 1 26.71 3.40 10.39
CA MET A 1 25.34 2.94 10.56
C MET A 1 24.53 3.64 9.48
N ALA A 2 23.29 3.30 9.25
CA ALA A 2 22.51 3.89 8.15
C ALA A 2 21.11 4.26 8.64
N VAL A 3 20.46 5.20 7.96
CA VAL A 3 19.05 5.53 8.19
C VAL A 3 18.22 4.26 8.14
N VAL A 4 17.35 4.04 9.11
CA VAL A 4 16.45 2.89 9.15
C VAL A 4 15.09 3.28 8.59
N VAL A 5 14.56 2.44 7.69
CA VAL A 5 13.22 2.64 7.15
C VAL A 5 12.21 1.84 7.95
N VAL A 6 11.09 2.46 8.25
CA VAL A 6 9.92 1.83 8.89
C VAL A 6 8.73 1.91 7.93
N THR A 7 7.92 0.87 7.88
CA THR A 7 6.63 0.89 7.20
C THR A 7 5.57 0.19 8.06
N ASP A 8 4.34 0.07 7.60
CA ASP A 8 3.32 -0.76 8.24
C ASP A 8 3.03 -2.03 7.44
N SER A 9 2.39 -3.00 8.06
CA SER A 9 2.17 -4.32 7.46
C SER A 9 1.29 -4.29 6.21
N SER A 10 0.45 -3.26 6.04
CA SER A 10 -0.34 -3.09 4.83
C SER A 10 0.49 -2.80 3.57
N ALA A 11 1.77 -2.46 3.74
CA ALA A 11 2.71 -2.21 2.64
C ALA A 11 2.91 -3.43 1.71
N GLY A 12 2.70 -4.65 2.22
CA GLY A 12 2.70 -5.87 1.42
C GLY A 12 4.04 -6.19 0.75
N LEU A 13 5.15 -5.72 1.32
CA LEU A 13 6.50 -6.06 0.84
C LEU A 13 6.80 -7.54 1.13
N PRO A 14 7.48 -8.25 0.22
CA PRO A 14 7.98 -9.60 0.49
C PRO A 14 8.90 -9.63 1.72
N THR A 15 8.73 -10.63 2.57
CA THR A 15 9.54 -10.79 3.81
C THR A 15 11.04 -10.81 3.50
N ALA A 16 11.46 -11.51 2.44
CA ALA A 16 12.86 -11.53 2.02
C ALA A 16 13.42 -10.12 1.74
N THR A 17 12.65 -9.25 1.09
CA THR A 17 13.05 -7.85 0.83
C THR A 17 13.10 -7.03 2.11
N VAL A 18 12.14 -7.24 3.02
CA VAL A 18 12.10 -6.58 4.33
C VAL A 18 13.34 -6.93 5.15
N ASP A 19 13.70 -8.22 5.19
CA ASP A 19 14.85 -8.73 5.95
C ASP A 19 16.18 -8.26 5.33
N GLU A 20 16.32 -8.36 4.00
CA GLU A 20 17.53 -7.95 3.28
C GLU A 20 17.87 -6.47 3.50
N LEU A 21 16.87 -5.59 3.42
CA LEU A 21 17.06 -4.15 3.57
C LEU A 21 16.88 -3.67 5.02
N GLY A 22 16.60 -4.56 5.95
CA GLY A 22 16.41 -4.24 7.35
C GLY A 22 15.26 -3.28 7.63
N ILE A 23 14.19 -3.32 6.82
CA ILE A 23 13.01 -2.49 7.03
C ILE A 23 12.29 -2.96 8.29
N ALA A 24 11.91 -2.02 9.16
CA ALA A 24 11.06 -2.34 10.30
C ALA A 24 9.58 -2.23 9.90
N VAL A 25 8.78 -3.21 10.33
CA VAL A 25 7.35 -3.25 9.98
C VAL A 25 6.50 -3.10 11.24
N VAL A 26 5.59 -2.13 11.24
CA VAL A 26 4.57 -1.95 12.28
C VAL A 26 3.38 -2.84 11.94
N PRO A 27 3.03 -3.83 12.76
CA PRO A 27 1.85 -4.64 12.54
C PRO A 27 0.57 -3.82 12.68
N LEU A 28 -0.31 -3.87 11.71
CA LEU A 28 -1.69 -3.40 11.82
C LEU A 28 -2.58 -4.56 12.30
N HIS A 29 -3.81 -4.26 12.69
CA HIS A 29 -4.68 -5.24 13.30
C HIS A 29 -5.89 -5.59 12.43
N VAL A 30 -6.20 -6.88 12.36
CA VAL A 30 -7.51 -7.38 11.93
C VAL A 30 -8.30 -7.76 13.18
N LEU A 31 -9.50 -7.24 13.29
CA LEU A 31 -10.41 -7.47 14.40
C LEU A 31 -11.45 -8.51 13.98
N VAL A 32 -11.49 -9.63 14.71
CA VAL A 32 -12.43 -10.73 14.50
C VAL A 32 -13.16 -10.99 15.81
N GLY A 33 -14.38 -10.51 15.95
CA GLY A 33 -15.08 -10.46 17.24
C GLY A 33 -14.25 -9.68 18.27
N ASP A 34 -13.97 -10.28 19.42
CA ASP A 34 -13.19 -9.67 20.50
C ASP A 34 -11.65 -9.83 20.35
N ARG A 35 -11.19 -10.46 19.27
CA ARG A 35 -9.77 -10.70 19.05
C ARG A 35 -9.17 -9.65 18.12
N ALA A 36 -8.05 -9.05 18.52
CA ALA A 36 -7.20 -8.24 17.68
C ALA A 36 -5.99 -9.09 17.23
N ILE A 37 -5.85 -9.30 15.93
CA ILE A 37 -4.84 -10.15 15.31
C ILE A 37 -3.84 -9.24 14.61
N ARG A 38 -2.56 -9.35 14.95
CA ARG A 38 -1.49 -8.55 14.35
C ARG A 38 -1.07 -9.15 13.01
N GLU A 39 -1.28 -8.39 11.96
CA GLU A 39 -0.90 -8.81 10.59
C GLU A 39 0.60 -9.05 10.47
N GLY A 40 0.96 -10.21 9.89
CA GLY A 40 2.34 -10.63 9.71
C GLY A 40 3.03 -11.19 10.96
N VAL A 41 2.36 -11.20 12.13
CA VAL A 41 2.89 -11.75 13.39
C VAL A 41 2.17 -13.04 13.77
N GLU A 42 0.86 -13.07 13.60
CA GLU A 42 0.02 -14.21 13.98
C GLU A 42 -0.62 -14.84 12.73
N PRO A 43 -0.45 -16.14 12.51
CA PRO A 43 -1.20 -16.82 11.46
C PRO A 43 -2.68 -16.87 11.85
N VAL A 44 -3.54 -16.54 10.91
CA VAL A 44 -4.98 -16.61 11.14
C VAL A 44 -5.72 -16.87 9.83
N GLU A 45 -6.73 -17.71 9.90
CA GLU A 45 -7.73 -17.84 8.87
C GLU A 45 -8.82 -16.79 9.08
N ILE A 46 -9.04 -15.95 8.08
CA ILE A 46 -10.00 -14.85 8.12
C ILE A 46 -11.07 -15.11 7.08
N ASP A 47 -12.31 -15.12 7.50
CA ASP A 47 -13.44 -15.05 6.58
C ASP A 47 -13.67 -13.60 6.15
N TYR A 48 -13.08 -13.22 5.02
CA TYR A 48 -13.22 -11.88 4.44
C TYR A 48 -14.63 -11.55 3.94
N THR A 49 -15.56 -12.50 3.97
CA THR A 49 -16.97 -12.25 3.62
C THR A 49 -17.80 -11.86 4.83
N SER A 50 -17.29 -12.08 6.05
CA SER A 50 -17.97 -11.77 7.29
C SER A 50 -18.07 -10.26 7.53
N ASP A 51 -19.26 -9.82 7.94
CA ASP A 51 -19.55 -8.42 8.26
C ASP A 51 -18.98 -7.98 9.62
N THR A 52 -18.53 -8.93 10.44
CA THR A 52 -17.98 -8.68 11.78
C THR A 52 -16.46 -8.50 11.77
N VAL A 53 -15.79 -8.72 10.62
CA VAL A 53 -14.36 -8.52 10.48
C VAL A 53 -14.08 -7.07 10.10
N THR A 54 -13.24 -6.41 10.91
CA THR A 54 -12.81 -5.02 10.70
C THR A 54 -11.30 -4.89 10.89
N THR A 55 -10.77 -3.67 10.78
CA THR A 55 -9.34 -3.41 10.96
C THR A 55 -9.11 -2.21 11.86
N SER A 56 -7.96 -2.17 12.53
CA SER A 56 -7.50 -0.97 13.22
C SER A 56 -6.04 -0.65 12.93
N ALA A 57 -5.71 0.63 13.07
CA ALA A 57 -4.33 1.09 13.06
C ALA A 57 -3.59 0.56 14.31
N ALA A 58 -2.27 0.52 14.26
CA ALA A 58 -1.47 0.38 15.46
C ALA A 58 -1.67 1.61 16.37
N SER A 59 -1.61 1.40 17.67
CA SER A 59 -1.68 2.47 18.66
C SER A 59 -0.42 3.36 18.61
N PRO A 60 -0.47 4.61 19.09
CA PRO A 60 0.73 5.44 19.22
C PRO A 60 1.82 4.80 20.08
N GLY A 61 1.45 3.98 21.08
CA GLY A 61 2.41 3.24 21.91
C GLY A 61 3.18 2.20 21.11
N GLU A 62 2.48 1.36 20.31
CA GLU A 62 3.10 0.36 19.43
C GLU A 62 4.00 1.01 18.37
N MET A 63 3.55 2.13 17.78
CA MET A 63 4.35 2.92 16.86
C MET A 63 5.64 3.41 17.51
N ARG A 64 5.55 3.97 18.71
CA ARG A 64 6.69 4.50 19.45
C ARG A 64 7.72 3.42 19.72
N GLU A 65 7.31 2.23 20.17
CA GLU A 65 8.22 1.12 20.43
C GLU A 65 9.04 0.75 19.19
N ILE A 66 8.41 0.66 18.02
CA ILE A 66 9.08 0.34 16.76
C ILE A 66 10.02 1.49 16.33
N TYR A 67 9.59 2.75 16.45
CA TYR A 67 10.43 3.91 16.09
C TYR A 67 11.65 4.01 17.01
N GLU A 68 11.52 3.80 18.31
CA GLU A 68 12.64 3.80 19.25
C GLU A 68 13.63 2.66 18.94
N GLN A 69 13.11 1.47 18.59
CA GLN A 69 13.98 0.36 18.15
C GLN A 69 14.72 0.72 16.86
N ALA A 70 14.04 1.30 15.88
CA ALA A 70 14.64 1.75 14.63
C ALA A 70 15.67 2.85 14.85
N LEU A 71 15.43 3.82 15.74
CA LEU A 71 16.39 4.86 16.12
C LEU A 71 17.65 4.28 16.74
N ARG A 72 17.52 3.32 17.66
CA ARG A 72 18.68 2.61 18.23
C ARG A 72 19.51 1.91 17.16
N ARG A 73 18.84 1.25 16.20
CA ARG A 73 19.51 0.55 15.07
C ARG A 73 20.22 1.52 14.13
N SER A 74 19.67 2.72 13.93
CA SER A 74 20.27 3.74 13.07
C SER A 74 21.56 4.33 13.64
N GLY A 75 21.78 4.23 14.96
CA GLY A 75 22.97 4.78 15.62
C GLY A 75 23.07 6.31 15.54
N GLY A 76 21.95 6.99 15.37
CA GLY A 76 21.87 8.46 15.28
C GLY A 76 21.62 8.99 13.86
N ASP A 77 21.66 8.15 12.82
CA ASP A 77 21.43 8.58 11.43
C ASP A 77 19.95 8.86 11.13
N GLY A 78 19.03 8.39 12.00
CA GLY A 78 17.61 8.70 11.94
C GLY A 78 16.74 7.61 11.33
N VAL A 79 15.44 7.92 11.24
CA VAL A 79 14.38 7.01 10.76
C VAL A 79 13.50 7.71 9.73
N VAL A 80 13.18 7.01 8.64
CA VAL A 80 12.12 7.41 7.70
C VAL A 80 10.99 6.39 7.79
N ALA A 81 9.80 6.84 8.19
CA ALA A 81 8.63 5.99 8.37
C ALA A 81 7.57 6.29 7.30
N VAL A 82 7.31 5.32 6.44
CA VAL A 82 6.37 5.42 5.31
C VAL A 82 5.12 4.62 5.64
N HIS A 83 3.98 5.28 5.75
CA HIS A 83 2.73 4.66 6.16
C HIS A 83 1.63 4.78 5.11
N VAL A 84 0.67 3.86 5.21
CA VAL A 84 -0.57 3.89 4.42
C VAL A 84 -1.21 5.27 4.48
N SER A 85 -1.86 5.67 3.38
CA SER A 85 -2.49 6.98 3.24
C SER A 85 -3.33 7.36 4.47
N ARG A 86 -3.10 8.57 4.99
CA ARG A 86 -3.90 9.18 6.07
C ARG A 86 -5.37 9.40 5.71
N GLN A 87 -5.70 9.33 4.43
CA GLN A 87 -7.08 9.41 3.94
C GLN A 87 -7.80 8.05 4.03
N LEU A 88 -7.04 6.95 4.18
CA LEU A 88 -7.57 5.59 4.27
C LEU A 88 -7.49 5.00 5.66
N SER A 89 -6.51 5.42 6.48
CA SER A 89 -6.24 4.85 7.81
C SER A 89 -5.75 5.90 8.80
N GLY A 90 -6.05 5.68 10.08
CA GLY A 90 -5.47 6.45 11.18
C GLY A 90 -3.99 6.16 11.48
N THR A 91 -3.36 5.23 10.77
CA THR A 91 -1.98 4.76 11.02
C THR A 91 -0.98 5.91 10.99
N TRP A 92 -1.03 6.78 9.96
CA TRP A 92 -0.14 7.93 9.87
C TRP A 92 -0.31 8.89 11.05
N GLU A 93 -1.55 9.12 11.50
CA GLU A 93 -1.83 9.98 12.65
C GLU A 93 -1.33 9.36 13.97
N SER A 94 -1.48 8.04 14.15
CA SER A 94 -0.88 7.31 15.28
C SER A 94 0.64 7.48 15.30
N GLY A 95 1.29 7.36 14.14
CA GLY A 95 2.73 7.61 13.98
C GLY A 95 3.12 9.05 14.33
N ARG A 96 2.34 10.03 13.88
CA ARG A 96 2.55 11.45 14.19
C ARG A 96 2.44 11.73 15.70
N GLN A 97 1.49 11.11 16.37
CA GLN A 97 1.36 11.22 17.82
C GLN A 97 2.55 10.57 18.53
N ALA A 98 2.96 9.37 18.11
CA ALA A 98 4.13 8.68 18.66
C ALA A 98 5.40 9.57 18.58
N VAL A 99 5.66 10.19 17.41
CA VAL A 99 6.81 11.08 17.22
C VAL A 99 6.77 12.29 18.14
N ARG A 100 5.59 12.87 18.41
CA ARG A 100 5.43 13.97 19.34
C ARG A 100 5.79 13.63 20.78
N ASP A 101 5.49 12.37 21.17
CA ASP A 101 5.68 11.88 22.53
C ASP A 101 7.10 11.30 22.75
N MET A 102 7.98 11.40 21.73
CA MET A 102 9.37 10.92 21.78
C MET A 102 10.35 12.07 21.95
N ASP A 103 11.35 11.94 22.83
CA ASP A 103 12.42 12.93 23.01
C ASP A 103 13.25 13.14 21.73
N ALA A 104 13.53 12.05 21.02
CA ALA A 104 14.27 12.04 19.75
C ALA A 104 13.38 12.16 18.50
N GLY A 105 12.13 12.62 18.63
CA GLY A 105 11.17 12.66 17.52
C GLY A 105 11.62 13.46 16.29
N ARG A 106 12.54 14.43 16.46
CA ARG A 106 13.13 15.18 15.33
C ARG A 106 13.97 14.32 14.38
N GLN A 107 14.41 13.14 14.80
CA GLN A 107 15.16 12.19 13.99
C GLN A 107 14.25 11.21 13.26
N VAL A 108 12.92 11.32 13.42
CA VAL A 108 11.93 10.50 12.71
C VAL A 108 11.18 11.35 11.71
N ARG A 109 11.29 11.01 10.43
CA ARG A 109 10.57 11.65 9.32
C ARG A 109 9.40 10.77 8.89
N LEU A 110 8.19 11.31 8.95
CA LEU A 110 6.97 10.60 8.54
C LEU A 110 6.60 10.94 7.10
N VAL A 111 6.33 9.93 6.31
CA VAL A 111 5.85 10.03 4.93
C VAL A 111 4.43 9.47 4.85
N ASP A 112 3.51 10.27 4.34
CA ASP A 112 2.22 9.78 3.86
C ASP A 112 2.43 9.20 2.45
N SER A 113 2.23 7.89 2.30
CA SER A 113 2.44 7.23 1.00
C SER A 113 1.41 7.63 -0.06
N LEU A 114 0.32 8.28 0.33
CA LEU A 114 -0.85 8.53 -0.53
C LEU A 114 -1.41 7.25 -1.16
N GLY A 115 -1.03 6.09 -0.62
CA GLY A 115 -1.26 4.77 -1.16
C GLY A 115 -1.71 3.75 -0.12
N ALA A 116 -1.87 2.52 -0.57
CA ALA A 116 -2.08 1.31 0.23
C ALA A 116 -1.51 0.10 -0.51
N GLY A 117 -1.15 -0.96 0.19
CA GLY A 117 -0.48 -2.10 -0.43
C GLY A 117 0.92 -1.72 -0.91
N LEU A 118 1.33 -2.26 -2.04
CA LEU A 118 2.62 -1.92 -2.64
C LEU A 118 2.74 -0.43 -3.02
N ALA A 119 1.63 0.34 -3.05
CA ALA A 119 1.69 1.78 -3.16
C ALA A 119 2.23 2.48 -1.88
N THR A 120 2.25 1.77 -0.74
CA THR A 120 3.02 2.14 0.46
C THR A 120 4.38 1.45 0.43
N GLY A 121 4.42 0.19 -0.01
CA GLY A 121 5.62 -0.64 0.00
C GLY A 121 6.73 -0.16 -0.95
N LEU A 122 6.41 0.21 -2.19
CA LEU A 122 7.44 0.65 -3.14
C LEU A 122 8.10 2.00 -2.75
N PRO A 123 7.38 3.02 -2.21
CA PRO A 123 8.02 4.18 -1.60
C PRO A 123 8.94 3.83 -0.42
N ALA A 124 8.54 2.89 0.45
CA ALA A 124 9.39 2.41 1.53
C ALA A 124 10.63 1.68 0.99
N LEU A 125 10.47 0.91 -0.09
CA LEU A 125 11.58 0.24 -0.78
C LEU A 125 12.56 1.24 -1.40
N ALA A 126 12.07 2.30 -2.06
CA ALA A 126 12.92 3.37 -2.61
C ALA A 126 13.74 4.04 -1.51
N ALA A 127 13.11 4.36 -0.37
CA ALA A 127 13.79 4.88 0.81
C ALA A 127 14.88 3.93 1.32
N ALA A 128 14.55 2.63 1.46
CA ALA A 128 15.49 1.63 1.97
C ALA A 128 16.69 1.41 1.03
N ARG A 129 16.46 1.38 -0.29
CA ARG A 129 17.52 1.34 -1.30
C ARG A 129 18.42 2.58 -1.22
N ARG A 130 17.86 3.77 -1.00
CA ARG A 130 18.64 5.01 -0.82
C ARG A 130 19.46 4.97 0.47
N ALA A 131 18.88 4.47 1.56
CA ALA A 131 19.58 4.29 2.84
C ALA A 131 20.75 3.29 2.71
N ALA A 132 20.53 2.15 2.04
CA ALA A 132 21.58 1.14 1.78
C ALA A 132 22.76 1.69 0.96
N ARG A 133 22.53 2.71 0.13
CA ARG A 133 23.57 3.43 -0.64
C ARG A 133 24.23 4.57 0.17
N GLY A 134 24.00 4.66 1.48
CA GLY A 134 24.59 5.66 2.37
C GLY A 134 23.92 7.05 2.29
N GLY A 135 22.64 7.10 1.93
CA GLY A 135 21.89 8.36 1.92
C GLY A 135 21.71 8.97 3.29
N THR A 136 21.75 10.31 3.36
CA THR A 136 21.37 11.08 4.55
C THR A 136 19.88 10.94 4.85
N LEU A 137 19.45 11.34 6.06
CA LEU A 137 18.05 11.29 6.46
C LEU A 137 17.13 12.04 5.47
N ASP A 138 17.56 13.22 5.01
CA ASP A 138 16.80 14.03 4.06
C ASP A 138 16.74 13.37 2.68
N GLU A 139 17.82 12.81 2.17
CA GLU A 139 17.84 12.09 0.88
C GLU A 139 16.99 10.81 0.90
N VAL A 140 16.97 10.08 2.02
CA VAL A 140 16.12 8.90 2.19
C VAL A 140 14.63 9.29 2.27
N TYR A 141 14.34 10.38 2.97
CA TYR A 141 13.00 10.95 3.03
C TYR A 141 12.52 11.40 1.64
N ASP A 142 13.34 12.15 0.91
CA ASP A 142 13.01 12.64 -0.44
C ASP A 142 12.79 11.49 -1.44
N ALA A 143 13.55 10.41 -1.33
CA ALA A 143 13.34 9.21 -2.15
C ALA A 143 11.94 8.61 -1.90
N ALA A 144 11.52 8.49 -0.63
CA ALA A 144 10.18 8.01 -0.31
C ALA A 144 9.07 8.94 -0.83
N VAL A 145 9.20 10.24 -0.61
CA VAL A 145 8.22 11.25 -1.05
C VAL A 145 8.12 11.29 -2.57
N THR A 146 9.25 11.25 -3.27
CA THR A 146 9.28 11.22 -4.73
C THR A 146 8.56 9.98 -5.29
N ALA A 147 8.85 8.80 -4.76
CA ALA A 147 8.17 7.58 -5.18
C ALA A 147 6.66 7.63 -4.87
N ALA A 148 6.27 8.08 -3.67
CA ALA A 148 4.88 8.20 -3.26
C ALA A 148 4.07 9.16 -4.14
N THR A 149 4.61 10.34 -4.44
CA THR A 149 3.92 11.35 -5.26
C THR A 149 3.80 10.97 -6.74
N ARG A 150 4.73 10.14 -7.23
CA ARG A 150 4.71 9.61 -8.61
C ARG A 150 3.84 8.37 -8.76
N ALA A 151 3.52 7.67 -7.67
CA ALA A 151 2.71 6.46 -7.68
C ALA A 151 1.31 6.70 -8.26
N ARG A 152 0.85 5.80 -9.12
CA ARG A 152 -0.50 5.79 -9.70
C ARG A 152 -1.10 4.42 -9.42
N THR A 153 -2.20 4.39 -8.69
CA THR A 153 -2.82 3.14 -8.23
C THR A 153 -4.23 3.00 -8.74
N PHE A 154 -4.50 1.84 -9.33
CA PHE A 154 -5.80 1.46 -9.88
C PHE A 154 -6.26 0.16 -9.20
N ILE A 155 -7.51 0.09 -8.78
CA ILE A 155 -8.04 -1.04 -8.05
C ILE A 155 -9.37 -1.47 -8.68
N LEU A 156 -9.43 -2.72 -9.09
CA LEU A 156 -10.64 -3.37 -9.56
C LEU A 156 -11.21 -4.23 -8.43
N VAL A 157 -12.42 -3.95 -8.00
CA VAL A 157 -13.13 -4.74 -6.98
C VAL A 157 -14.35 -5.43 -7.56
N ASN A 158 -14.75 -6.54 -6.97
CA ASN A 158 -15.98 -7.23 -7.38
C ASN A 158 -17.22 -6.52 -6.83
N ARG A 159 -17.12 -5.99 -5.61
CA ARG A 159 -18.19 -5.30 -4.90
C ARG A 159 -17.60 -4.12 -4.12
N THR A 160 -18.39 -3.09 -3.90
CA THR A 160 -17.97 -1.89 -3.15
C THR A 160 -18.49 -1.86 -1.72
N GLU A 161 -19.28 -2.85 -1.31
CA GLU A 161 -19.93 -2.88 0.01
C GLU A 161 -18.92 -2.83 1.16
N GLN A 162 -17.82 -3.59 1.08
CA GLN A 162 -16.78 -3.62 2.11
C GLN A 162 -16.07 -2.26 2.23
N LEU A 163 -15.72 -1.64 1.10
CA LEU A 163 -15.13 -0.29 1.08
C LEU A 163 -16.09 0.77 1.63
N ARG A 164 -17.38 0.64 1.34
CA ARG A 164 -18.42 1.56 1.84
C ARG A 164 -18.63 1.39 3.34
N ARG A 165 -18.78 0.15 3.82
CA ARG A 165 -18.91 -0.15 5.26
C ARG A 165 -17.69 0.32 6.04
N GLY A 166 -16.51 0.09 5.49
CA GLY A 166 -15.26 0.58 6.06
C GLY A 166 -15.08 2.10 6.01
N GLY A 167 -15.92 2.85 5.29
CA GLY A 167 -15.77 4.30 5.12
C GLY A 167 -14.58 4.71 4.26
N ARG A 168 -14.01 3.81 3.44
CA ARG A 168 -12.85 4.06 2.58
C ARG A 168 -13.20 4.46 1.15
N LEU A 169 -14.48 4.44 0.80
CA LEU A 169 -14.96 4.96 -0.48
C LEU A 169 -15.58 6.34 -0.28
N SER A 170 -15.15 7.34 -1.08
CA SER A 170 -15.68 8.70 -0.98
C SER A 170 -17.18 8.75 -1.28
N THR A 171 -17.90 9.68 -0.62
CA THR A 171 -19.36 9.87 -0.80
C THR A 171 -19.73 10.19 -2.25
N ALA A 172 -18.86 10.86 -3.00
CA ALA A 172 -19.07 11.13 -4.43
C ALA A 172 -19.10 9.83 -5.27
N ALA A 173 -18.39 8.79 -4.84
CA ALA A 173 -18.40 7.47 -5.46
C ALA A 173 -19.61 6.60 -5.04
N SER A 174 -20.41 7.04 -4.05
CA SER A 174 -21.56 6.28 -3.54
C SER A 174 -22.83 6.37 -4.40
N PHE A 175 -22.85 7.14 -5.49
CA PHE A 175 -23.91 7.13 -6.52
C PHE A 175 -23.86 5.86 -7.39
N PHE A 176 -23.66 4.72 -6.77
CA PHE A 176 -23.89 3.43 -7.40
C PHE A 176 -25.38 3.11 -7.27
N GLY A 177 -26.15 3.57 -8.26
CA GLY A 177 -27.55 3.11 -8.41
C GLY A 177 -27.57 1.58 -8.43
N SER A 178 -28.62 1.00 -7.89
CA SER A 178 -28.84 -0.42 -7.64
C SER A 178 -28.93 -1.32 -8.88
N GLU A 179 -28.51 -0.88 -10.04
CA GLU A 179 -28.75 -1.59 -11.29
C GLU A 179 -27.47 -2.01 -11.99
N LEU A 180 -27.43 -3.32 -12.28
CA LEU A 180 -26.49 -4.08 -13.10
C LEU A 180 -25.17 -4.43 -12.41
N VAL A 181 -24.83 -5.73 -12.53
CA VAL A 181 -23.52 -6.31 -12.16
C VAL A 181 -22.42 -5.57 -12.91
N THR A 182 -21.86 -4.54 -12.31
CA THR A 182 -20.73 -3.78 -12.84
C THR A 182 -19.50 -4.03 -12.00
N ARG A 183 -18.33 -4.01 -12.63
CA ARG A 183 -17.02 -4.09 -11.99
C ARG A 183 -16.44 -2.69 -11.94
N PRO A 184 -16.44 -2.03 -10.80
CA PRO A 184 -15.89 -0.69 -10.66
C PRO A 184 -14.37 -0.75 -10.71
N LEU A 185 -13.77 0.12 -11.53
CA LEU A 185 -12.37 0.46 -11.52
C LEU A 185 -12.21 1.74 -10.71
N LEU A 186 -11.53 1.63 -9.60
CA LEU A 186 -11.19 2.72 -8.69
C LEU A 186 -9.77 3.19 -8.96
N GLN A 187 -9.46 4.42 -8.54
CA GLN A 187 -8.09 4.95 -8.51
C GLN A 187 -7.84 5.68 -7.19
N LEU A 188 -6.58 5.74 -6.80
CA LEU A 188 -6.16 6.62 -5.71
C LEU A 188 -5.83 8.01 -6.26
N VAL A 189 -6.52 9.03 -5.74
CA VAL A 189 -6.29 10.45 -6.03
C VAL A 189 -6.02 11.14 -4.70
N GLU A 190 -4.83 11.71 -4.55
CA GLU A 190 -4.40 12.36 -3.30
C GLU A 190 -4.66 11.50 -2.05
N GLY A 191 -4.42 10.20 -2.18
CA GLY A 191 -4.60 9.23 -1.11
C GLY A 191 -6.04 8.75 -0.85
N LYS A 192 -7.03 9.19 -1.64
CA LYS A 192 -8.45 8.79 -1.54
C LYS A 192 -8.83 7.83 -2.66
N LEU A 193 -9.70 6.87 -2.35
CA LEU A 193 -10.30 6.02 -3.37
C LEU A 193 -11.44 6.74 -4.07
N GLU A 194 -11.32 6.88 -5.39
CA GLU A 194 -12.34 7.47 -6.26
C GLU A 194 -12.72 6.51 -7.38
N LEU A 195 -13.97 6.63 -7.86
CA LEU A 195 -14.40 5.86 -9.02
C LEU A 195 -13.81 6.48 -10.28
N ARG A 196 -13.01 5.69 -11.02
CA ARG A 196 -12.54 6.07 -12.36
C ARG A 196 -13.56 5.72 -13.44
N GLU A 197 -14.00 4.46 -13.48
CA GLU A 197 -14.96 3.97 -14.48
C GLU A 197 -15.61 2.64 -14.05
N LYS A 198 -16.59 2.18 -14.84
CA LYS A 198 -17.29 0.92 -14.60
C LYS A 198 -17.24 0.03 -15.86
N ALA A 199 -16.97 -1.25 -15.68
CA ALA A 199 -17.02 -2.24 -16.74
C ALA A 199 -18.14 -3.26 -16.49
N ARG A 200 -18.80 -3.73 -17.55
CA ARG A 200 -19.88 -4.72 -17.46
C ARG A 200 -19.40 -6.16 -17.47
N THR A 201 -18.22 -6.42 -18.04
CA THR A 201 -17.64 -7.77 -18.15
C THR A 201 -16.25 -7.81 -17.55
N ARG A 202 -15.80 -9.00 -17.12
CA ARG A 202 -14.46 -9.23 -16.58
C ARG A 202 -13.37 -8.83 -17.58
N SER A 203 -13.48 -9.27 -18.83
CA SER A 203 -12.49 -8.95 -19.87
C SER A 203 -12.37 -7.45 -20.12
N LYS A 204 -13.50 -6.73 -20.18
CA LYS A 204 -13.47 -5.26 -20.32
C LYS A 204 -12.88 -4.60 -19.09
N ALA A 205 -13.11 -5.11 -17.87
CA ALA A 205 -12.54 -4.57 -16.65
C ALA A 205 -11.01 -4.70 -16.66
N TYR A 206 -10.49 -5.89 -17.03
CA TYR A 206 -9.04 -6.09 -17.13
C TYR A 206 -8.39 -5.22 -18.21
N ALA A 207 -9.02 -5.13 -19.38
CA ALA A 207 -8.53 -4.27 -20.47
C ALA A 207 -8.43 -2.79 -20.05
N ARG A 208 -9.41 -2.29 -19.26
CA ARG A 208 -9.41 -0.93 -18.73
C ARG A 208 -8.36 -0.73 -17.64
N LEU A 209 -8.20 -1.71 -16.74
CA LEU A 209 -7.16 -1.69 -15.72
C LEU A 209 -5.77 -1.59 -16.36
N VAL A 210 -5.50 -2.44 -17.34
CA VAL A 210 -4.23 -2.44 -18.09
C VAL A 210 -4.05 -1.12 -18.87
N ALA A 211 -5.10 -0.63 -19.53
CA ALA A 211 -5.04 0.63 -20.28
C ALA A 211 -4.70 1.82 -19.37
N ALA A 212 -5.34 1.90 -18.18
CA ALA A 212 -5.05 2.93 -17.19
C ALA A 212 -3.59 2.85 -16.67
N ALA A 213 -3.08 1.65 -16.46
CA ALA A 213 -1.70 1.44 -16.03
C ALA A 213 -0.68 1.84 -17.12
N VAL A 214 -0.94 1.48 -18.38
CA VAL A 214 -0.10 1.85 -19.52
C VAL A 214 -0.09 3.37 -19.73
N GLU A 215 -1.26 4.00 -19.65
CA GLU A 215 -1.37 5.48 -19.70
C GLU A 215 -0.52 6.14 -18.60
N ALA A 216 -0.60 5.59 -17.38
CA ALA A 216 0.12 6.13 -16.23
C ALA A 216 1.64 5.93 -16.30
N ALA A 217 2.12 4.87 -16.94
CA ALA A 217 3.54 4.56 -17.05
C ALA A 217 4.30 5.62 -17.89
N GLY A 218 3.66 6.20 -18.90
CA GLY A 218 4.32 7.16 -19.80
C GLY A 218 5.40 6.52 -20.65
N ALA A 219 6.36 7.34 -21.12
CA ALA A 219 7.43 6.93 -22.03
C ALA A 219 8.75 6.56 -21.33
N ASP A 220 8.94 6.99 -20.08
CA ASP A 220 10.23 6.89 -19.37
C ASP A 220 10.44 5.53 -18.66
N GLY A 221 9.62 4.55 -19.00
CA GLY A 221 9.56 3.27 -18.31
C GLY A 221 8.88 3.36 -16.96
N ALA A 222 8.64 2.23 -16.33
CA ALA A 222 7.95 2.19 -15.02
C ALA A 222 8.36 0.98 -14.19
N ALA A 223 8.28 1.12 -12.86
CA ALA A 223 8.09 0.00 -11.95
C ALA A 223 6.59 -0.24 -11.79
N VAL A 224 6.19 -1.51 -11.86
CA VAL A 224 4.79 -1.92 -11.79
C VAL A 224 4.62 -3.01 -10.74
N ALA A 225 3.54 -2.91 -9.96
CA ALA A 225 3.12 -4.01 -9.10
C ALA A 225 1.68 -4.40 -9.43
N VAL A 226 1.43 -5.70 -9.49
CA VAL A 226 0.08 -6.27 -9.59
C VAL A 226 -0.22 -6.98 -8.28
N GLN A 227 -1.27 -6.56 -7.60
CA GLN A 227 -1.71 -7.21 -6.37
C GLN A 227 -3.08 -7.83 -6.53
N HIS A 228 -3.33 -8.94 -5.83
CA HIS A 228 -4.61 -9.63 -5.90
C HIS A 228 -5.04 -10.17 -4.53
N LEU A 229 -6.31 -10.55 -4.40
CA LEU A 229 -6.82 -11.35 -3.30
C LEU A 229 -7.58 -12.56 -3.86
N GLY A 230 -7.01 -13.76 -3.69
CA GLY A 230 -7.62 -14.98 -4.19
C GLY A 230 -7.89 -14.98 -5.71
N ALA A 231 -7.08 -14.26 -6.50
CA ALA A 231 -7.26 -14.08 -7.94
C ALA A 231 -5.93 -14.16 -8.71
N ALA A 232 -5.08 -15.12 -8.34
CA ALA A 232 -3.72 -15.28 -8.88
C ALA A 232 -3.72 -15.41 -10.42
N GLU A 233 -4.59 -16.25 -10.99
CA GLU A 233 -4.70 -16.40 -12.45
C GLU A 233 -5.01 -15.07 -13.15
N ALA A 234 -5.94 -14.29 -12.58
CA ALA A 234 -6.29 -12.99 -13.13
C ALA A 234 -5.15 -11.98 -13.00
N ALA A 235 -4.39 -12.02 -11.91
CA ALA A 235 -3.20 -11.19 -11.72
C ALA A 235 -2.13 -11.51 -12.76
N GLU A 236 -1.87 -12.78 -13.04
CA GLU A 236 -0.91 -13.19 -14.09
C GLU A 236 -1.36 -12.79 -15.50
N ILE A 237 -2.66 -12.88 -15.81
CA ILE A 237 -3.19 -12.37 -17.08
C ILE A 237 -2.92 -10.86 -17.22
N VAL A 238 -3.21 -10.08 -16.18
CA VAL A 238 -2.97 -8.63 -16.16
C VAL A 238 -1.47 -8.34 -16.26
N ALA A 239 -0.64 -9.04 -15.50
CA ALA A 239 0.81 -8.90 -15.52
C ALA A 239 1.40 -9.23 -16.91
N GLY A 240 0.92 -10.30 -17.58
CA GLY A 240 1.31 -10.65 -18.94
C GLY A 240 0.99 -9.54 -19.94
N GLN A 241 -0.23 -9.00 -19.89
CA GLN A 241 -0.62 -7.88 -20.76
C GLN A 241 0.18 -6.60 -20.49
N LEU A 242 0.59 -6.34 -19.25
CA LEU A 242 1.46 -5.21 -18.92
C LEU A 242 2.87 -5.41 -19.45
N ARG A 243 3.45 -6.63 -19.35
CA ARG A 243 4.75 -6.96 -19.96
C ARG A 243 4.78 -6.74 -21.47
N GLU A 244 3.70 -7.12 -22.16
CA GLU A 244 3.58 -6.94 -23.62
C GLU A 244 3.44 -5.47 -24.03
N ARG A 245 2.79 -4.64 -23.20
CA ARG A 245 2.43 -3.25 -23.54
C ARG A 245 3.37 -2.19 -22.97
N LEU A 246 4.27 -2.56 -22.07
CA LEU A 246 5.26 -1.68 -21.44
C LEU A 246 6.67 -2.14 -21.81
N PRO A 247 7.21 -1.75 -22.98
CA PRO A 247 8.52 -2.20 -23.44
C PRO A 247 9.66 -1.76 -22.51
N GLU A 248 9.51 -0.61 -21.84
CA GLU A 248 10.47 -0.08 -20.86
C GLU A 248 10.09 -0.41 -19.41
N LEU A 249 9.58 -1.63 -19.20
CA LEU A 249 9.24 -2.12 -17.87
C LEU A 249 10.50 -2.41 -17.05
N LYS A 250 10.75 -1.60 -16.02
CA LYS A 250 11.94 -1.72 -15.16
C LYS A 250 11.83 -2.81 -14.11
N GLU A 251 10.64 -2.92 -13.54
CA GLU A 251 10.34 -3.91 -12.49
C GLU A 251 8.86 -4.29 -12.57
N LEU A 252 8.55 -5.57 -12.38
CA LEU A 252 7.17 -6.04 -12.23
C LEU A 252 7.10 -7.05 -11.10
N VAL A 253 6.32 -6.72 -10.09
CA VAL A 253 6.05 -7.57 -8.93
C VAL A 253 4.60 -8.02 -8.97
N VAL A 254 4.35 -9.32 -8.73
CA VAL A 254 3.01 -9.87 -8.51
C VAL A 254 2.96 -10.36 -7.07
N ALA A 255 1.97 -9.91 -6.29
CA ALA A 255 1.85 -10.26 -4.88
C ALA A 255 0.39 -10.35 -4.44
N GLU A 256 0.13 -11.01 -3.33
CA GLU A 256 -1.20 -11.04 -2.71
C GLU A 256 -1.38 -9.84 -1.76
N PHE A 257 -2.61 -9.34 -1.66
CA PHE A 257 -2.95 -8.36 -0.63
C PHE A 257 -2.92 -9.02 0.75
N GLY A 258 -2.29 -8.36 1.71
CA GLY A 258 -2.34 -8.79 3.10
C GLY A 258 -3.75 -8.69 3.72
N PRO A 259 -3.96 -9.37 4.86
CA PRO A 259 -5.22 -9.46 5.56
C PRO A 259 -5.93 -8.12 5.82
N VAL A 260 -5.19 -7.10 6.24
CA VAL A 260 -5.77 -5.76 6.52
C VAL A 260 -6.42 -5.16 5.27
N LEU A 261 -5.77 -5.26 4.11
CA LEU A 261 -6.36 -4.76 2.86
C LEU A 261 -7.45 -5.68 2.34
N ALA A 262 -7.30 -6.99 2.53
CA ALA A 262 -8.26 -8.00 2.12
C ALA A 262 -9.65 -7.79 2.73
N VAL A 263 -9.73 -7.39 4.00
CA VAL A 263 -10.98 -7.03 4.70
C VAL A 263 -11.74 -5.92 3.98
N HIS A 264 -11.02 -4.94 3.40
CA HIS A 264 -11.64 -3.80 2.73
C HIS A 264 -11.93 -4.04 1.25
N LEU A 265 -11.07 -4.79 0.56
CA LEU A 265 -11.15 -4.96 -0.90
C LEU A 265 -12.02 -6.17 -1.28
N GLY A 266 -12.04 -7.19 -0.44
CA GLY A 266 -12.77 -8.44 -0.70
C GLY A 266 -12.11 -9.36 -1.72
N VAL A 267 -12.53 -10.62 -1.69
CA VAL A 267 -12.02 -11.67 -2.59
C VAL A 267 -12.27 -11.33 -4.05
N GLY A 268 -11.26 -11.58 -4.89
CA GLY A 268 -11.28 -11.30 -6.33
C GLY A 268 -10.87 -9.87 -6.68
N ALA A 269 -10.41 -9.07 -5.71
CA ALA A 269 -9.83 -7.75 -5.97
C ALA A 269 -8.49 -7.88 -6.73
N LEU A 270 -8.24 -6.91 -7.62
CA LEU A 270 -6.98 -6.72 -8.35
C LEU A 270 -6.54 -5.26 -8.20
N GLY A 271 -5.28 -5.06 -7.86
CA GLY A 271 -4.65 -3.74 -7.85
C GLY A 271 -3.50 -3.68 -8.85
N VAL A 272 -3.35 -2.55 -9.53
CA VAL A 272 -2.14 -2.23 -10.30
C VAL A 272 -1.60 -0.91 -9.81
N LEU A 273 -0.36 -0.95 -9.38
CA LEU A 273 0.43 0.23 -9.05
C LEU A 273 1.45 0.47 -10.16
N VAL A 274 1.62 1.72 -10.52
CA VAL A 274 2.62 2.17 -11.49
C VAL A 274 3.42 3.32 -10.87
N ILE A 275 4.75 3.23 -10.89
CA ILE A 275 5.65 4.34 -10.59
C ILE A 275 6.41 4.70 -11.88
N PRO A 276 5.99 5.76 -12.59
CA PRO A 276 6.68 6.22 -13.79
C PRO A 276 8.16 6.52 -13.50
N GLY A 277 9.05 6.09 -14.37
CA GLY A 277 10.50 6.24 -14.21
C GLY A 277 11.13 5.28 -13.19
N GLY A 278 10.35 4.41 -12.52
CA GLY A 278 10.86 3.42 -11.56
C GLY A 278 10.98 3.92 -10.11
N CYS A 279 11.59 3.07 -9.27
CA CYS A 279 11.76 3.28 -7.82
C CYS A 279 13.20 3.67 -7.43
N ASP A 280 14.03 4.10 -8.37
CA ASP A 280 15.43 4.50 -8.13
C ASP A 280 15.57 5.99 -7.93
#